data_f4b87586f6ae836a08001944c4d50090
#
_entry.id   f4b87586f6ae836a08001944c4d50090
#
_cell.length_a   1.000
_cell.length_b   1.000
_cell.length_c   1.000
_cell.angle_alpha   90.00
_cell.angle_beta   90.00
_cell.angle_gamma   90.00
#
_symmetry.space_group_name_H-M   'P 1'
#
loop_
_entity.id
_entity.type
_entity.pdbx_description
1 polymer ?
#
loop_
_entity_poly.entity_id
_entity_poly.type
_entity_poly.pdbx_seq_one_letter_code
_entity_poly.pdbx_strand_id
1 'polypeptide(L)'
;GLLLLGTMLSSWVGTTGASMLMVRPMIKMNAWRKRRSHIMVFFIFLISNMGGCLTPIGDPPLLMGFMRGVPFFWSLHLLPILIFNTVVLLTVFYFLDRRAYRKDIAEGRKPDISKPGTEVHILGLHNLIFLAMIVAAVILSGTLPGMVAFQDVNGAVKGIPVFEDVKLTYPALIEVVIILAAAFLSFKTTKPEIRRKNHFTWGAIKEVAVLFVGIFITMQPALMILKAKGAELGITEPFQMFWATGLLSSFLDNTPTYLVFLTTAGSLGFTEGMQTILGTVPVAMLEAISCGAVFMGANTYI
;
A
#
# COMPACT_ATOMS: atom_id res chain seq x y z
N GLY A 1 4.49 3.94 20.89
CA GLY A 1 5.54 4.60 20.08
C GLY A 1 5.81 3.87 18.78
N LEU A 2 6.34 2.61 18.82
CA LEU A 2 6.74 1.88 17.60
C LEU A 2 5.61 1.61 16.60
N LEU A 3 4.41 1.26 17.09
CA LEU A 3 3.25 1.07 16.20
C LEU A 3 2.93 2.35 15.42
N LEU A 4 2.87 3.49 16.10
CA LEU A 4 2.59 4.78 15.45
C LEU A 4 3.68 5.14 14.44
N LEU A 5 4.96 4.99 14.82
CA LEU A 5 6.09 5.25 13.93
C LEU A 5 6.02 4.36 12.66
N GLY A 6 5.74 3.07 12.85
CA GLY A 6 5.60 2.14 11.73
C GLY A 6 4.41 2.48 10.82
N THR A 7 3.27 2.89 11.38
CA THR A 7 2.11 3.35 10.61
C THR A 7 2.47 4.55 9.72
N MET A 8 3.20 5.53 10.27
CA MET A 8 3.64 6.69 9.50
C MET A 8 4.63 6.32 8.39
N LEU A 9 5.52 5.37 8.65
CA LEU A 9 6.50 4.91 7.66
C LEU A 9 5.86 4.10 6.52
N SER A 10 4.78 3.37 6.80
CA SER A 10 4.18 2.43 5.82
C SER A 10 3.72 3.11 4.53
N SER A 11 3.20 4.33 4.61
CA SER A 11 2.79 5.08 3.43
C SER A 11 3.95 5.50 2.51
N TRP A 12 5.18 5.58 3.02
CA TRP A 12 6.34 6.06 2.26
C TRP A 12 7.27 4.93 1.80
N VAL A 13 7.39 3.88 2.62
CA VAL A 13 8.29 2.75 2.37
C VAL A 13 7.53 1.53 1.84
N GLY A 14 6.21 1.61 1.82
CA GLY A 14 5.30 0.49 1.57
C GLY A 14 5.05 -0.34 2.83
N THR A 15 3.87 -0.94 2.91
CA THR A 15 3.45 -1.78 4.04
C THR A 15 4.41 -2.94 4.28
N THR A 16 4.86 -3.62 3.22
CA THR A 16 5.84 -4.72 3.31
C THR A 16 7.19 -4.24 3.84
N GLY A 17 7.71 -3.11 3.33
CA GLY A 17 8.98 -2.54 3.76
C GLY A 17 8.95 -2.10 5.22
N ALA A 18 7.90 -1.39 5.63
CA ALA A 18 7.70 -0.96 7.01
C ALA A 18 7.55 -2.16 7.96
N SER A 19 6.82 -3.20 7.55
CA SER A 19 6.65 -4.42 8.32
C SER A 19 7.98 -5.13 8.53
N MET A 20 8.79 -5.32 7.50
CA MET A 20 10.11 -5.95 7.60
C MET A 20 11.05 -5.16 8.53
N LEU A 21 10.97 -3.84 8.49
CA LEU A 21 11.79 -2.97 9.32
C LEU A 21 11.38 -3.05 10.80
N MET A 22 10.08 -3.06 11.07
CA MET A 22 9.53 -2.89 12.42
C MET A 22 9.25 -4.20 13.17
N VAL A 23 9.05 -5.33 12.47
CA VAL A 23 8.68 -6.60 13.10
C VAL A 23 9.75 -7.11 14.07
N ARG A 24 11.03 -6.99 13.72
CA ARG A 24 12.13 -7.48 14.57
C ARG A 24 12.30 -6.68 15.85
N PRO A 25 12.38 -5.33 15.83
CA PRO A 25 12.35 -4.53 17.04
C PRO A 25 11.13 -4.85 17.91
N MET A 26 9.95 -5.00 17.28
CA MET A 26 8.71 -5.30 17.99
C MET A 26 8.78 -6.65 18.73
N ILE A 27 9.24 -7.71 18.07
CA ILE A 27 9.41 -9.04 18.67
C ILE A 27 10.47 -9.00 19.77
N LYS A 28 11.64 -8.37 19.51
CA LYS A 28 12.76 -8.32 20.44
C LYS A 28 12.40 -7.59 21.74
N MET A 29 11.75 -6.44 21.63
CA MET A 29 11.33 -5.64 22.81
C MET A 29 10.27 -6.35 23.68
N ASN A 30 9.49 -7.25 23.07
CA ASN A 30 8.43 -7.98 23.76
C ASN A 30 8.76 -9.46 23.99
N ALA A 31 10.03 -9.88 23.82
CA ALA A 31 10.45 -11.28 23.94
C ALA A 31 10.23 -11.85 25.36
N TRP A 32 10.36 -11.02 26.40
CA TRP A 32 10.15 -11.37 27.80
C TRP A 32 8.69 -11.64 28.17
N ARG A 33 7.73 -11.18 27.33
CA ARG A 33 6.28 -11.28 27.58
C ARG A 33 5.74 -12.64 27.13
N LYS A 34 4.83 -13.20 27.92
CA LYS A 34 4.06 -14.39 27.55
C LYS A 34 2.87 -14.01 26.66
N ARG A 35 2.19 -12.92 27.02
CA ARG A 35 0.97 -12.44 26.34
C ARG A 35 1.34 -11.35 25.32
N ARG A 36 1.74 -11.76 24.13
CA ARG A 36 2.20 -10.83 23.07
C ARG A 36 1.45 -10.94 21.73
N SER A 37 0.51 -11.87 21.60
CA SER A 37 -0.22 -12.10 20.34
C SER A 37 -0.96 -10.84 19.87
N HIS A 38 -1.60 -10.11 20.79
CA HIS A 38 -2.30 -8.88 20.47
C HIS A 38 -1.36 -7.80 19.87
N ILE A 39 -0.08 -7.77 20.28
CA ILE A 39 0.90 -6.84 19.72
C ILE A 39 1.08 -7.09 18.22
N MET A 40 1.14 -8.36 17.81
CA MET A 40 1.28 -8.73 16.40
C MET A 40 0.00 -8.45 15.61
N VAL A 41 -1.16 -8.68 16.20
CA VAL A 41 -2.45 -8.34 15.56
C VAL A 41 -2.53 -6.85 15.28
N PHE A 42 -2.25 -5.98 16.25
CA PHE A 42 -2.26 -4.54 16.03
C PHE A 42 -1.11 -4.05 15.12
N PHE A 43 0.00 -4.78 15.10
CA PHE A 43 1.07 -4.55 14.14
C PHE A 43 0.59 -4.76 12.70
N ILE A 44 -0.13 -5.86 12.44
CA ILE A 44 -0.69 -6.16 11.14
C ILE A 44 -1.70 -5.08 10.74
N PHE A 45 -2.66 -4.75 11.59
CA PHE A 45 -3.66 -3.73 11.29
C PHE A 45 -3.04 -2.37 10.98
N LEU A 46 -2.12 -1.90 11.82
CA LEU A 46 -1.59 -0.54 11.73
C LEU A 46 -0.46 -0.41 10.72
N ILE A 47 0.53 -1.31 10.73
CA ILE A 47 1.75 -1.17 9.93
C ILE A 47 1.66 -1.94 8.62
N SER A 48 1.24 -3.22 8.69
CA SER A 48 1.26 -4.08 7.51
C SER A 48 0.09 -3.83 6.55
N ASN A 49 -0.91 -3.04 6.97
CA ASN A 49 -2.09 -2.80 6.17
C ASN A 49 -2.46 -1.31 6.12
N MET A 50 -3.26 -0.80 7.06
CA MET A 50 -3.86 0.52 6.95
C MET A 50 -2.86 1.69 6.89
N GLY A 51 -1.66 1.54 7.46
CA GLY A 51 -0.61 2.56 7.40
C GLY A 51 -0.15 2.90 5.99
N GLY A 52 -0.40 2.03 5.00
CA GLY A 52 -0.06 2.26 3.60
C GLY A 52 -1.01 3.17 2.82
N CYS A 53 -2.14 3.60 3.41
CA CYS A 53 -3.24 4.23 2.66
C CYS A 53 -3.00 5.66 2.15
N LEU A 54 -1.91 6.34 2.53
CA LEU A 54 -1.72 7.76 2.17
C LEU A 54 -0.98 7.99 0.86
N THR A 55 -0.38 6.97 0.28
CA THR A 55 0.28 7.11 -1.03
C THR A 55 0.08 5.84 -1.88
N PRO A 56 0.14 5.97 -3.21
CA PRO A 56 0.11 4.81 -4.11
C PRO A 56 1.27 3.82 -3.91
N ILE A 57 2.41 4.28 -3.37
CA ILE A 57 3.56 3.43 -3.07
C ILE A 57 3.34 2.66 -1.77
N GLY A 58 2.47 3.17 -0.90
CA GLY A 58 2.19 2.60 0.40
C GLY A 58 1.47 1.26 0.33
N ASP A 59 0.48 1.15 -0.56
CA ASP A 59 -0.33 -0.07 -0.68
C ASP A 59 -0.71 -0.38 -2.14
N PRO A 60 -0.60 -1.64 -2.60
CA PRO A 60 -0.86 -2.03 -3.97
C PRO A 60 -2.24 -1.64 -4.55
N PRO A 61 -3.36 -1.69 -3.81
CA PRO A 61 -4.64 -1.20 -4.31
C PRO A 61 -4.59 0.25 -4.79
N LEU A 62 -3.96 1.13 -4.01
CA LEU A 62 -3.86 2.54 -4.35
C LEU A 62 -2.92 2.78 -5.55
N LEU A 63 -1.88 1.95 -5.68
CA LEU A 63 -1.04 1.96 -6.88
C LEU A 63 -1.87 1.61 -8.13
N MET A 64 -2.76 0.64 -8.03
CA MET A 64 -3.66 0.30 -9.12
C MET A 64 -4.62 1.44 -9.47
N GLY A 65 -5.14 2.16 -8.47
CA GLY A 65 -5.92 3.38 -8.67
C GLY A 65 -5.12 4.46 -9.40
N PHE A 66 -3.89 4.70 -8.96
CA PHE A 66 -2.97 5.63 -9.60
C PHE A 66 -2.70 5.27 -11.08
N MET A 67 -2.42 4.01 -11.38
CA MET A 67 -2.25 3.53 -12.75
C MET A 67 -3.52 3.66 -13.60
N ARG A 68 -4.69 3.81 -12.97
CA ARG A 68 -6.00 4.03 -13.62
C ARG A 68 -6.42 5.50 -13.68
N GLY A 69 -5.52 6.43 -13.33
CA GLY A 69 -5.73 7.87 -13.45
C GLY A 69 -6.09 8.60 -12.17
N VAL A 70 -6.14 7.94 -11.02
CA VAL A 70 -6.29 8.61 -9.74
C VAL A 70 -4.99 9.37 -9.41
N PRO A 71 -5.03 10.68 -9.10
CA PRO A 71 -3.82 11.45 -8.83
C PRO A 71 -3.04 10.92 -7.62
N PHE A 72 -1.71 11.03 -7.66
CA PHE A 72 -0.82 10.53 -6.60
C PHE A 72 -1.22 11.02 -5.19
N PHE A 73 -1.48 12.31 -5.05
CA PHE A 73 -1.82 12.92 -3.77
C PHE A 73 -3.30 12.80 -3.39
N TRP A 74 -4.12 12.20 -4.24
CA TRP A 74 -5.54 12.02 -3.94
C TRP A 74 -5.73 11.19 -2.66
N SER A 75 -4.91 10.18 -2.44
CA SER A 75 -4.98 9.31 -1.25
C SER A 75 -4.78 10.05 0.08
N LEU A 76 -4.27 11.30 0.07
CA LEU A 76 -4.23 12.14 1.26
C LEU A 76 -5.63 12.49 1.80
N HIS A 77 -6.68 12.39 0.98
CA HIS A 77 -8.08 12.52 1.45
C HIS A 77 -8.43 11.45 2.50
N LEU A 78 -7.71 10.31 2.50
CA LEU A 78 -7.90 9.25 3.50
C LEU A 78 -7.24 9.56 4.86
N LEU A 79 -6.46 10.65 4.96
CA LEU A 79 -5.73 11.02 6.19
C LEU A 79 -6.64 11.18 7.42
N PRO A 80 -7.79 11.88 7.37
CA PRO A 80 -8.68 11.98 8.53
C PRO A 80 -9.19 10.62 8.99
N ILE A 81 -9.52 9.74 8.04
CA ILE A 81 -10.02 8.39 8.31
C ILE A 81 -8.91 7.53 8.92
N LEU A 82 -7.68 7.63 8.39
CA LEU A 82 -6.51 6.95 8.97
C LEU A 82 -6.23 7.40 10.40
N ILE A 83 -6.27 8.71 10.66
CA ILE A 83 -6.04 9.26 12.01
C ILE A 83 -7.11 8.73 12.96
N PHE A 84 -8.39 8.79 12.58
CA PHE A 84 -9.49 8.28 13.40
C PHE A 84 -9.30 6.80 13.75
N ASN A 85 -9.07 5.95 12.74
CA ASN A 85 -8.87 4.51 12.96
C ASN A 85 -7.60 4.22 13.78
N THR A 86 -6.51 4.94 13.51
CA THR A 86 -5.26 4.79 14.28
C THR A 86 -5.48 5.13 15.76
N VAL A 87 -6.19 6.22 16.06
CA VAL A 87 -6.50 6.61 17.45
C VAL A 87 -7.37 5.55 18.12
N VAL A 88 -8.42 5.08 17.45
CA VAL A 88 -9.29 4.03 17.99
C VAL A 88 -8.50 2.75 18.27
N LEU A 89 -7.74 2.26 17.30
CA LEU A 89 -6.95 1.04 17.43
C LEU A 89 -5.86 1.16 18.51
N LEU A 90 -5.15 2.28 18.57
CA LEU A 90 -4.14 2.49 19.62
C LEU A 90 -4.77 2.60 21.00
N THR A 91 -5.98 3.14 21.11
CA THR A 91 -6.73 3.19 22.37
C THR A 91 -7.12 1.78 22.83
N VAL A 92 -7.70 0.98 21.93
CA VAL A 92 -8.04 -0.42 22.22
C VAL A 92 -6.78 -1.22 22.56
N PHE A 93 -5.71 -1.03 21.77
CA PHE A 93 -4.40 -1.64 22.05
C PHE A 93 -3.89 -1.29 23.45
N TYR A 94 -3.96 -0.02 23.85
CA TYR A 94 -3.49 0.43 25.14
C TYR A 94 -4.19 -0.31 26.31
N PHE A 95 -5.50 -0.45 26.26
CA PHE A 95 -6.24 -1.16 27.30
C PHE A 95 -5.93 -2.66 27.33
N LEU A 96 -5.88 -3.30 26.17
CA LEU A 96 -5.53 -4.72 26.06
C LEU A 96 -4.10 -4.97 26.50
N ASP A 97 -3.16 -4.15 26.03
CA ASP A 97 -1.75 -4.28 26.37
C ASP A 97 -1.47 -4.03 27.84
N ARG A 98 -2.10 -3.01 28.43
CA ARG A 98 -2.00 -2.72 29.88
C ARG A 98 -2.48 -3.90 30.73
N ARG A 99 -3.59 -4.54 30.31
CA ARG A 99 -4.11 -5.73 31.01
C ARG A 99 -3.15 -6.91 30.89
N ALA A 100 -2.64 -7.19 29.71
CA ALA A 100 -1.70 -8.25 29.44
C ALA A 100 -0.36 -8.01 30.16
N TYR A 101 0.16 -6.79 30.13
CA TYR A 101 1.38 -6.37 30.81
C TYR A 101 1.31 -6.58 32.31
N ARG A 102 0.20 -6.14 32.96
CA ARG A 102 -0.01 -6.33 34.40
C ARG A 102 -0.01 -7.81 34.79
N LYS A 103 -0.61 -8.68 33.96
CA LYS A 103 -0.61 -10.13 34.22
C LYS A 103 0.79 -10.73 34.08
N ASP A 104 1.56 -10.30 33.09
CA ASP A 104 2.93 -10.78 32.89
C ASP A 104 3.85 -10.37 34.06
N ILE A 105 3.71 -9.14 34.59
CA ILE A 105 4.44 -8.68 35.79
C ILE A 105 4.01 -9.44 37.02
N ALA A 106 2.72 -9.69 37.22
CA ALA A 106 2.21 -10.47 38.36
C ALA A 106 2.73 -11.93 38.35
N GLU A 107 3.02 -12.49 37.18
CA GLU A 107 3.66 -13.80 37.02
C GLU A 107 5.20 -13.76 37.21
N GLY A 108 5.76 -12.64 37.69
CA GLY A 108 7.19 -12.49 37.94
C GLY A 108 8.06 -12.22 36.70
N ARG A 109 7.45 -12.00 35.54
CA ARG A 109 8.18 -11.66 34.33
C ARG A 109 8.61 -10.19 34.36
N LYS A 110 9.84 -9.92 34.01
CA LYS A 110 10.40 -8.55 33.98
C LYS A 110 11.09 -8.29 32.63
N PRO A 111 11.05 -7.04 32.14
CA PRO A 111 11.88 -6.65 31.01
C PRO A 111 13.36 -6.90 31.34
N ASP A 112 14.11 -7.47 30.41
CA ASP A 112 15.56 -7.63 30.58
C ASP A 112 16.22 -6.26 30.36
N ILE A 113 16.37 -5.49 31.44
CA ILE A 113 17.00 -4.15 31.43
C ILE A 113 18.54 -4.27 31.54
N SER A 114 19.05 -5.48 31.75
CA SER A 114 20.48 -5.71 32.08
C SER A 114 21.40 -5.51 30.86
N LYS A 115 20.86 -5.40 29.65
CA LYS A 115 21.64 -5.02 28.46
C LYS A 115 21.48 -3.53 28.25
N PRO A 116 22.54 -2.71 28.47
CA PRO A 116 22.50 -1.30 28.11
C PRO A 116 22.03 -1.20 26.67
N GLY A 117 21.10 -0.29 26.43
CA GLY A 117 20.47 -0.15 25.12
C GLY A 117 21.52 -0.15 24.04
N THR A 118 21.48 -1.17 23.18
CA THR A 118 22.30 -1.20 21.99
C THR A 118 21.96 0.08 21.26
N GLU A 119 22.93 0.98 21.10
CA GLU A 119 22.75 2.20 20.32
C GLU A 119 22.06 1.83 19.03
N VAL A 120 20.95 2.50 18.73
CA VAL A 120 20.19 2.23 17.50
C VAL A 120 20.98 2.84 16.35
N HIS A 121 21.85 2.04 15.75
CA HIS A 121 22.54 2.42 14.52
C HIS A 121 21.66 2.11 13.32
N ILE A 122 21.19 3.14 12.65
CA ILE A 122 20.51 3.00 11.36
C ILE A 122 21.58 2.83 10.29
N LEU A 123 21.76 1.59 9.85
CA LEU A 123 22.71 1.25 8.80
C LEU A 123 22.05 1.44 7.42
N GLY A 124 22.78 2.03 6.47
CA GLY A 124 22.30 2.19 5.10
C GLY A 124 21.39 3.39 4.87
N LEU A 125 21.54 4.45 5.66
CA LEU A 125 20.73 5.68 5.56
C LEU A 125 20.77 6.32 4.16
N HIS A 126 21.86 6.11 3.39
CA HIS A 126 21.95 6.57 2.00
C HIS A 126 20.87 5.97 1.09
N ASN A 127 20.26 4.84 1.45
CA ASN A 127 19.16 4.25 0.70
C ASN A 127 17.88 5.11 0.75
N LEU A 128 17.77 6.05 1.68
CA LEU A 128 16.67 7.04 1.68
C LEU A 128 16.71 7.94 0.43
N ILE A 129 17.90 8.20 -0.13
CA ILE A 129 18.04 8.95 -1.39
C ILE A 129 17.42 8.14 -2.53
N PHE A 130 17.69 6.84 -2.61
CA PHE A 130 17.12 5.98 -3.65
C PHE A 130 15.62 5.80 -3.47
N LEU A 131 15.14 5.74 -2.23
CA LEU A 131 13.70 5.77 -1.94
C LEU A 131 13.07 7.08 -2.42
N ALA A 132 13.68 8.22 -2.13
CA ALA A 132 13.21 9.52 -2.61
C ALA A 132 13.20 9.60 -4.16
N MET A 133 14.19 8.99 -4.83
CA MET A 133 14.21 8.88 -6.29
C MET A 133 13.01 8.06 -6.81
N ILE A 134 12.68 6.95 -6.16
CA ILE A 134 11.52 6.12 -6.54
C ILE A 134 10.22 6.93 -6.37
N VAL A 135 10.04 7.57 -5.22
CA VAL A 135 8.87 8.44 -4.96
C VAL A 135 8.76 9.54 -6.01
N ALA A 136 9.86 10.22 -6.31
CA ALA A 136 9.89 11.25 -7.33
C ALA A 136 9.56 10.70 -8.73
N ALA A 137 10.06 9.51 -9.08
CA ALA A 137 9.76 8.87 -10.37
C ALA A 137 8.27 8.59 -10.53
N VAL A 138 7.62 8.05 -9.50
CA VAL A 138 6.17 7.77 -9.51
C VAL A 138 5.36 9.07 -9.59
N ILE A 139 5.72 10.11 -8.86
CA ILE A 139 5.07 11.43 -8.96
C ILE A 139 5.23 12.02 -10.37
N LEU A 140 6.43 11.93 -10.93
CA LEU A 140 6.72 12.43 -12.28
C LEU A 140 5.87 11.68 -13.32
N SER A 141 5.77 10.36 -13.24
CA SER A 141 4.98 9.58 -14.21
C SER A 141 3.49 9.94 -14.20
N GLY A 142 2.97 10.39 -13.07
CA GLY A 142 1.59 10.89 -12.95
C GLY A 142 1.40 12.35 -13.41
N THR A 143 2.44 13.18 -13.38
CA THR A 143 2.35 14.60 -13.74
C THR A 143 2.79 14.89 -15.17
N LEU A 144 3.79 14.17 -15.68
CA LEU A 144 4.33 14.36 -17.04
C LEU A 144 3.29 14.21 -18.16
N PRO A 145 2.30 13.30 -18.09
CA PRO A 145 1.24 13.19 -19.11
C PRO A 145 0.47 14.48 -19.35
N GLY A 146 0.34 15.34 -18.34
CA GLY A 146 -0.31 16.66 -18.44
C GLY A 146 0.53 17.73 -19.13
N MET A 147 1.82 17.48 -19.36
CA MET A 147 2.72 18.45 -19.98
C MET A 147 2.67 18.35 -21.51
N VAL A 148 2.59 19.49 -22.19
CA VAL A 148 2.54 19.58 -23.69
C VAL A 148 3.70 18.84 -24.35
N ALA A 149 4.88 18.81 -23.74
CA ALA A 149 6.05 18.11 -24.26
C ALA A 149 5.82 16.60 -24.43
N PHE A 150 4.98 16.00 -23.58
CA PHE A 150 4.66 14.57 -23.59
C PHE A 150 3.35 14.24 -24.28
N GLN A 151 2.67 15.24 -24.86
CA GLN A 151 1.44 15.06 -25.65
C GLN A 151 1.71 15.20 -27.13
N ASP A 152 0.96 14.44 -27.93
CA ASP A 152 0.93 14.59 -29.39
C ASP A 152 -0.04 15.72 -29.81
N VAL A 153 -0.18 15.94 -31.12
CA VAL A 153 -1.03 17.00 -31.70
C VAL A 153 -2.51 16.84 -31.28
N ASN A 154 -2.92 15.63 -30.93
CA ASN A 154 -4.30 15.27 -30.52
C ASN A 154 -4.48 15.25 -29.00
N GLY A 155 -3.47 15.66 -28.23
CA GLY A 155 -3.52 15.64 -26.75
C GLY A 155 -3.29 14.26 -26.13
N ALA A 156 -3.03 13.22 -26.94
CA ALA A 156 -2.72 11.90 -26.43
C ALA A 156 -1.25 11.81 -25.95
N VAL A 157 -1.01 11.03 -24.89
CA VAL A 157 0.34 10.88 -24.37
C VAL A 157 1.25 10.15 -25.36
N LYS A 158 2.40 10.73 -25.68
CA LYS A 158 3.41 10.14 -26.55
C LYS A 158 3.99 8.87 -25.94
N GLY A 159 4.23 7.86 -26.78
CA GLY A 159 4.81 6.60 -26.35
C GLY A 159 5.20 5.72 -27.53
N ILE A 160 5.84 4.59 -27.20
CA ILE A 160 6.21 3.56 -28.18
C ILE A 160 5.02 2.61 -28.33
N PRO A 161 4.47 2.40 -29.54
CA PRO A 161 3.43 1.41 -29.77
C PRO A 161 4.01 0.01 -29.50
N VAL A 162 3.33 -0.78 -28.67
CA VAL A 162 3.76 -2.14 -28.33
C VAL A 162 2.87 -3.17 -29.02
N PHE A 163 1.56 -2.96 -29.02
CA PHE A 163 0.60 -3.86 -29.64
C PHE A 163 -0.72 -3.12 -29.86
N GLU A 164 -1.25 -3.10 -31.08
CA GLU A 164 -2.49 -2.40 -31.47
C GLU A 164 -2.62 -1.02 -30.83
N ASP A 165 -3.58 -0.83 -29.92
CA ASP A 165 -3.83 0.45 -29.22
C ASP A 165 -3.01 0.62 -27.93
N VAL A 166 -2.17 -0.36 -27.58
CA VAL A 166 -1.35 -0.31 -26.35
C VAL A 166 -0.03 0.41 -26.64
N LYS A 167 0.16 1.58 -26.01
CA LYS A 167 1.40 2.36 -26.08
C LYS A 167 2.11 2.34 -24.73
N LEU A 168 3.41 2.07 -24.76
CA LEU A 168 4.29 2.28 -23.60
C LEU A 168 4.69 3.75 -23.58
N THR A 169 4.05 4.53 -22.72
CA THR A 169 4.22 5.99 -22.69
C THR A 169 5.61 6.40 -22.24
N TYR A 170 6.14 7.51 -22.75
CA TYR A 170 7.45 8.03 -22.32
C TYR A 170 7.53 8.32 -20.81
N PRO A 171 6.51 8.91 -20.14
CA PRO A 171 6.50 9.03 -18.69
C PRO A 171 6.69 7.69 -17.95
N ALA A 172 6.01 6.62 -18.38
CA ALA A 172 6.16 5.29 -17.80
C ALA A 172 7.57 4.71 -18.04
N LEU A 173 8.16 4.94 -19.22
CA LEU A 173 9.54 4.54 -19.50
C LEU A 173 10.54 5.25 -18.58
N ILE A 174 10.38 6.57 -18.39
CA ILE A 174 11.22 7.37 -17.48
C ILE A 174 11.11 6.84 -16.06
N GLU A 175 9.90 6.56 -15.60
CA GLU A 175 9.64 5.97 -14.28
C GLU A 175 10.41 4.65 -14.11
N VAL A 176 10.24 3.70 -15.03
CA VAL A 176 10.91 2.39 -15.00
C VAL A 176 12.43 2.55 -14.98
N VAL A 177 12.98 3.43 -15.81
CA VAL A 177 14.44 3.67 -15.87
C VAL A 177 14.95 4.21 -14.54
N ILE A 178 14.26 5.18 -13.93
CA ILE A 178 14.67 5.77 -12.64
C ILE A 178 14.58 4.71 -11.53
N ILE A 179 13.50 3.91 -11.48
CA ILE A 179 13.33 2.86 -10.48
C ILE A 179 14.44 1.79 -10.61
N LEU A 180 14.72 1.33 -11.84
CA LEU A 180 15.79 0.36 -12.07
C LEU A 180 17.17 0.93 -11.73
N ALA A 181 17.44 2.20 -12.06
CA ALA A 181 18.68 2.86 -11.69
C ALA A 181 18.82 2.99 -10.15
N ALA A 182 17.75 3.41 -9.46
CA ALA A 182 17.74 3.49 -8.01
C ALA A 182 17.96 2.12 -7.35
N ALA A 183 17.31 1.07 -7.86
CA ALA A 183 17.51 -0.30 -7.39
C ALA A 183 18.94 -0.79 -7.61
N PHE A 184 19.51 -0.58 -8.80
CA PHE A 184 20.88 -0.95 -9.13
C PHE A 184 21.90 -0.21 -8.26
N LEU A 185 21.75 1.11 -8.09
CA LEU A 185 22.63 1.93 -7.27
C LEU A 185 22.55 1.51 -5.80
N SER A 186 21.34 1.32 -5.27
CA SER A 186 21.11 0.80 -3.92
C SER A 186 21.81 -0.56 -3.73
N PHE A 187 21.63 -1.47 -4.70
CA PHE A 187 22.26 -2.78 -4.64
C PHE A 187 23.80 -2.70 -4.67
N LYS A 188 24.37 -1.81 -5.47
CA LYS A 188 25.82 -1.63 -5.62
C LYS A 188 26.45 -0.91 -4.42
N THR A 189 25.78 0.10 -3.86
CA THR A 189 26.34 0.93 -2.78
C THR A 189 26.09 0.35 -1.39
N THR A 190 25.07 -0.49 -1.20
CA THR A 190 24.80 -1.11 0.10
C THR A 190 25.72 -2.28 0.36
N LYS A 191 26.44 -2.22 1.49
CA LYS A 191 27.37 -3.30 1.91
C LYS A 191 26.66 -4.65 1.99
N PRO A 192 27.26 -5.74 1.48
CA PRO A 192 26.66 -7.09 1.52
C PRO A 192 26.28 -7.56 2.92
N GLU A 193 27.03 -7.14 3.94
CA GLU A 193 26.76 -7.47 5.34
C GLU A 193 25.41 -6.94 5.82
N ILE A 194 25.01 -5.72 5.39
CA ILE A 194 23.72 -5.12 5.76
C ILE A 194 22.60 -5.95 5.15
N ARG A 195 22.72 -6.33 3.87
CA ARG A 195 21.75 -7.18 3.19
C ARG A 195 21.62 -8.55 3.87
N ARG A 196 22.77 -9.18 4.22
CA ARG A 196 22.77 -10.47 4.92
C ARG A 196 22.14 -10.36 6.32
N LYS A 197 22.44 -9.30 7.07
CA LYS A 197 21.79 -9.04 8.38
C LYS A 197 20.30 -8.81 8.27
N ASN A 198 19.82 -8.23 7.15
CA ASN A 198 18.41 -8.02 6.86
C ASN A 198 17.75 -9.23 6.19
N HIS A 199 18.49 -10.36 6.01
CA HIS A 199 18.00 -11.56 5.32
C HIS A 199 17.37 -11.25 3.96
N PHE A 200 17.97 -10.31 3.23
CA PHE A 200 17.49 -9.96 1.89
C PHE A 200 17.58 -11.19 0.97
N THR A 201 16.49 -11.51 0.32
CA THR A 201 16.38 -12.55 -0.70
C THR A 201 15.55 -12.06 -1.88
N TRP A 202 15.86 -12.54 -3.07
CA TRP A 202 15.07 -12.28 -4.27
C TRP A 202 13.74 -13.05 -4.28
N GLY A 203 13.54 -14.00 -3.36
CA GLY A 203 12.35 -14.84 -3.28
C GLY A 203 11.08 -14.04 -3.19
N ALA A 204 11.00 -13.10 -2.25
CA ALA A 204 9.80 -12.26 -2.07
C ALA A 204 9.47 -11.43 -3.32
N ILE A 205 10.48 -10.84 -3.99
CA ILE A 205 10.26 -10.06 -5.20
C ILE A 205 9.74 -10.93 -6.35
N LYS A 206 10.32 -12.13 -6.50
CA LYS A 206 9.88 -13.11 -7.52
C LYS A 206 8.45 -13.57 -7.26
N GLU A 207 8.12 -13.87 -6.01
CA GLU A 207 6.77 -14.29 -5.61
C GLU A 207 5.73 -13.23 -5.94
N VAL A 208 5.98 -11.98 -5.54
CA VAL A 208 5.11 -10.84 -5.85
C VAL A 208 4.98 -10.63 -7.36
N ALA A 209 6.09 -10.71 -8.12
CA ALA A 209 6.05 -10.53 -9.57
C ALA A 209 5.19 -11.61 -10.26
N VAL A 210 5.33 -12.88 -9.86
CA VAL A 210 4.51 -13.99 -10.41
C VAL A 210 3.04 -13.81 -10.03
N LEU A 211 2.76 -13.40 -8.79
CA LEU A 211 1.42 -13.12 -8.31
C LEU A 211 0.74 -12.02 -9.16
N PHE A 212 1.41 -10.89 -9.35
CA PHE A 212 0.85 -9.79 -10.15
C PHE A 212 0.62 -10.18 -11.61
N VAL A 213 1.54 -10.90 -12.25
CA VAL A 213 1.34 -11.42 -13.60
C VAL A 213 0.10 -12.31 -13.66
N GLY A 214 -0.06 -13.21 -12.70
CA GLY A 214 -1.25 -14.05 -12.58
C GLY A 214 -2.54 -13.24 -12.44
N ILE A 215 -2.56 -12.27 -11.51
CA ILE A 215 -3.70 -11.39 -11.27
C ILE A 215 -4.06 -10.62 -12.55
N PHE A 216 -3.09 -9.95 -13.20
CA PHE A 216 -3.37 -9.15 -14.38
C PHE A 216 -3.93 -9.96 -15.55
N ILE A 217 -3.47 -11.19 -15.75
CA ILE A 217 -3.99 -12.07 -16.81
C ILE A 217 -5.40 -12.55 -16.47
N THR A 218 -5.60 -13.07 -15.25
CA THR A 218 -6.87 -13.72 -14.87
C THR A 218 -8.01 -12.73 -14.62
N MET A 219 -7.70 -11.48 -14.25
CA MET A 219 -8.73 -10.46 -14.01
C MET A 219 -9.32 -9.84 -15.27
N GLN A 220 -8.63 -9.90 -16.43
CA GLN A 220 -9.11 -9.18 -17.62
C GLN A 220 -10.55 -9.54 -18.01
N PRO A 221 -10.96 -10.82 -18.09
CA PRO A 221 -12.35 -11.17 -18.43
C PRO A 221 -13.36 -10.60 -17.42
N ALA A 222 -13.04 -10.66 -16.12
CA ALA A 222 -13.90 -10.14 -15.07
C ALA A 222 -14.07 -8.62 -15.17
N LEU A 223 -12.98 -7.88 -15.40
CA LEU A 223 -13.02 -6.43 -15.57
C LEU A 223 -13.80 -6.02 -16.83
N MET A 224 -13.72 -6.77 -17.92
CA MET A 224 -14.51 -6.52 -19.13
C MET A 224 -16.01 -6.70 -18.87
N ILE A 225 -16.40 -7.76 -18.17
CA ILE A 225 -17.80 -8.00 -17.79
C ILE A 225 -18.30 -6.88 -16.88
N LEU A 226 -17.52 -6.48 -15.89
CA LEU A 226 -17.87 -5.41 -14.95
C LEU A 226 -17.96 -4.05 -15.63
N LYS A 227 -17.10 -3.76 -16.59
CA LYS A 227 -17.20 -2.54 -17.39
C LYS A 227 -18.49 -2.49 -18.22
N ALA A 228 -18.97 -3.64 -18.70
CA ALA A 228 -20.19 -3.72 -19.49
C ALA A 228 -21.46 -3.81 -18.65
N LYS A 229 -21.41 -4.48 -17.49
CA LYS A 229 -22.58 -4.84 -16.68
C LYS A 229 -22.46 -4.45 -15.19
N GLY A 230 -21.45 -3.69 -14.81
CA GLY A 230 -21.24 -3.30 -13.42
C GLY A 230 -22.42 -2.52 -12.82
N ALA A 231 -23.09 -1.70 -13.63
CA ALA A 231 -24.28 -0.97 -13.21
C ALA A 231 -25.46 -1.89 -12.85
N GLU A 232 -25.55 -3.09 -13.43
CA GLU A 232 -26.61 -4.06 -13.15
C GLU A 232 -26.45 -4.71 -11.75
N LEU A 233 -25.31 -4.57 -11.10
CA LEU A 233 -25.08 -5.10 -9.75
C LEU A 233 -25.87 -4.35 -8.66
N GLY A 234 -26.43 -3.18 -8.98
CA GLY A 234 -27.21 -2.38 -8.04
C GLY A 234 -26.41 -1.78 -6.88
N ILE A 235 -25.08 -1.78 -6.97
CA ILE A 235 -24.18 -1.17 -5.98
C ILE A 235 -23.89 0.26 -6.45
N THR A 236 -24.69 1.22 -6.00
CA THR A 236 -24.67 2.59 -6.49
C THR A 236 -24.31 3.63 -5.44
N GLU A 237 -24.29 3.22 -4.16
CA GLU A 237 -24.06 4.11 -3.04
C GLU A 237 -22.67 3.89 -2.38
N PRO A 238 -22.04 4.94 -1.84
CA PRO A 238 -20.73 4.82 -1.18
C PRO A 238 -20.73 3.79 -0.02
N PHE A 239 -21.80 3.74 0.76
CA PHE A 239 -21.93 2.77 1.84
C PHE A 239 -21.95 1.32 1.33
N GLN A 240 -22.65 1.06 0.24
CA GLN A 240 -22.68 -0.25 -0.39
C GLN A 240 -21.30 -0.62 -0.96
N MET A 241 -20.62 0.33 -1.62
CA MET A 241 -19.26 0.16 -2.14
C MET A 241 -18.28 -0.17 -1.04
N PHE A 242 -18.33 0.53 0.10
CA PHE A 242 -17.45 0.27 1.25
C PHE A 242 -17.61 -1.17 1.77
N TRP A 243 -18.86 -1.58 2.06
CA TRP A 243 -19.10 -2.90 2.63
C TRP A 243 -18.86 -4.03 1.64
N ALA A 244 -19.27 -3.87 0.39
CA ALA A 244 -19.04 -4.88 -0.64
C ALA A 244 -17.54 -5.07 -0.91
N THR A 245 -16.80 -3.97 -1.06
CA THR A 245 -15.35 -3.99 -1.23
C THR A 245 -14.66 -4.58 0.00
N GLY A 246 -15.02 -4.13 1.18
CA GLY A 246 -14.39 -4.55 2.42
C GLY A 246 -14.66 -6.02 2.76
N LEU A 247 -15.89 -6.49 2.62
CA LEU A 247 -16.21 -7.89 2.83
C LEU A 247 -15.44 -8.77 1.85
N LEU A 248 -15.42 -8.41 0.57
CA LEU A 248 -14.68 -9.19 -0.42
C LEU A 248 -13.16 -9.14 -0.16
N SER A 249 -12.61 -7.99 0.23
CA SER A 249 -11.20 -7.82 0.60
C SER A 249 -10.81 -8.60 1.86
N SER A 250 -11.77 -8.93 2.72
CA SER A 250 -11.54 -9.79 3.89
C SER A 250 -11.32 -11.27 3.56
N PHE A 251 -11.61 -11.69 2.32
CA PHE A 251 -11.42 -13.08 1.85
C PHE A 251 -10.46 -13.18 0.67
N LEU A 252 -10.39 -12.12 -0.15
CA LEU A 252 -9.52 -12.05 -1.33
C LEU A 252 -8.43 -11.01 -1.10
N ASP A 253 -7.44 -11.02 -2.00
CA ASP A 253 -6.42 -9.96 -2.03
C ASP A 253 -7.06 -8.58 -2.25
N ASN A 254 -6.51 -7.56 -1.58
CA ASN A 254 -6.98 -6.18 -1.63
C ASN A 254 -6.95 -5.60 -3.04
N THR A 255 -5.92 -5.94 -3.82
CA THR A 255 -5.66 -5.37 -5.14
C THR A 255 -6.70 -5.75 -6.18
N PRO A 256 -7.01 -7.06 -6.38
CA PRO A 256 -8.11 -7.45 -7.27
C PRO A 256 -9.44 -6.86 -6.83
N THR A 257 -9.72 -6.89 -5.54
CA THR A 257 -10.98 -6.37 -4.99
C THR A 257 -11.16 -4.88 -5.28
N TYR A 258 -10.12 -4.09 -5.06
CA TYR A 258 -10.11 -2.66 -5.39
C TYR A 258 -10.44 -2.42 -6.87
N LEU A 259 -9.77 -3.14 -7.78
CA LEU A 259 -9.98 -2.98 -9.22
C LEU A 259 -11.40 -3.36 -9.65
N VAL A 260 -11.97 -4.41 -9.09
CA VAL A 260 -13.35 -4.82 -9.34
C VAL A 260 -14.31 -3.68 -9.03
N PHE A 261 -14.25 -3.12 -7.83
CA PHE A 261 -15.18 -2.08 -7.42
C PHE A 261 -14.89 -0.71 -8.05
N LEU A 262 -13.63 -0.39 -8.32
CA LEU A 262 -13.28 0.80 -9.09
C LEU A 262 -13.85 0.72 -10.52
N THR A 263 -13.77 -0.44 -11.17
CA THR A 263 -14.34 -0.66 -12.50
C THR A 263 -15.87 -0.58 -12.46
N THR A 264 -16.49 -1.18 -11.45
CA THR A 264 -17.94 -1.09 -11.24
C THR A 264 -18.38 0.36 -11.07
N ALA A 265 -17.72 1.12 -10.18
CA ALA A 265 -18.04 2.54 -9.96
C ALA A 265 -17.86 3.38 -11.24
N GLY A 266 -16.80 3.13 -12.01
CA GLY A 266 -16.56 3.80 -13.29
C GLY A 266 -17.61 3.48 -14.37
N SER A 267 -18.28 2.33 -14.28
CA SER A 267 -19.34 1.92 -15.22
C SER A 267 -20.72 2.56 -14.93
N LEU A 268 -20.89 3.20 -13.77
CA LEU A 268 -22.17 3.79 -13.36
C LEU A 268 -22.55 5.08 -14.12
N GLY A 269 -21.63 5.64 -14.91
CA GLY A 269 -21.91 6.80 -15.76
C GLY A 269 -22.05 8.12 -15.02
N PHE A 270 -21.40 8.29 -13.88
CA PHE A 270 -21.37 9.57 -13.18
C PHE A 270 -20.69 10.67 -14.01
N THR A 271 -21.20 11.88 -13.92
CA THR A 271 -20.65 13.06 -14.62
C THR A 271 -19.70 13.87 -13.75
N GLU A 272 -19.88 13.80 -12.42
CA GLU A 272 -19.07 14.53 -11.45
C GLU A 272 -18.20 13.57 -10.63
N GLY A 273 -16.93 13.92 -10.45
CA GLY A 273 -15.98 13.13 -9.67
C GLY A 273 -14.59 13.06 -10.29
N MET A 274 -13.84 12.08 -9.84
CA MET A 274 -12.50 11.79 -10.34
C MET A 274 -12.56 11.12 -11.72
N GLN A 275 -11.89 11.73 -12.69
CA GLN A 275 -11.77 11.17 -14.04
C GLN A 275 -10.71 10.07 -14.03
N THR A 276 -11.14 8.85 -14.33
CA THR A 276 -10.24 7.69 -14.46
C THR A 276 -10.37 7.09 -15.87
N ILE A 277 -9.42 6.23 -16.25
CA ILE A 277 -9.53 5.49 -17.52
C ILE A 277 -10.69 4.47 -17.54
N LEU A 278 -11.30 4.22 -16.37
CA LEU A 278 -12.46 3.32 -16.22
C LEU A 278 -13.80 4.07 -16.25
N GLY A 279 -13.76 5.40 -16.19
CA GLY A 279 -14.91 6.29 -16.12
C GLY A 279 -14.79 7.30 -14.99
N THR A 280 -15.82 8.13 -14.81
CA THR A 280 -15.89 9.11 -13.72
C THR A 280 -16.37 8.43 -12.43
N VAL A 281 -15.61 8.60 -11.35
CA VAL A 281 -15.93 8.03 -10.03
C VAL A 281 -16.10 9.15 -9.02
N PRO A 282 -17.25 9.29 -8.36
CA PRO A 282 -17.45 10.26 -7.30
C PRO A 282 -16.42 10.09 -6.17
N VAL A 283 -15.96 11.20 -5.60
CA VAL A 283 -14.91 11.19 -4.54
C VAL A 283 -15.33 10.29 -3.37
N ALA A 284 -16.57 10.40 -2.89
CA ALA A 284 -17.07 9.58 -1.78
C ALA A 284 -17.07 8.06 -2.10
N MET A 285 -17.33 7.68 -3.37
CA MET A 285 -17.25 6.28 -3.78
C MET A 285 -15.79 5.80 -3.83
N LEU A 286 -14.89 6.61 -4.35
CA LEU A 286 -13.48 6.28 -4.41
C LEU A 286 -12.87 6.15 -3.01
N GLU A 287 -13.28 7.03 -2.06
CA GLU A 287 -12.92 6.89 -0.64
C GLU A 287 -13.47 5.61 -0.04
N ALA A 288 -14.74 5.28 -0.29
CA ALA A 288 -15.39 4.08 0.20
C ALA A 288 -14.70 2.80 -0.29
N ILE A 289 -14.40 2.72 -1.58
CA ILE A 289 -13.68 1.60 -2.20
C ILE A 289 -12.26 1.48 -1.61
N SER A 290 -11.55 2.60 -1.51
CA SER A 290 -10.18 2.63 -0.98
C SER A 290 -10.13 2.20 0.48
N CYS A 291 -11.03 2.72 1.31
CA CYS A 291 -11.15 2.33 2.72
C CYS A 291 -11.55 0.85 2.88
N GLY A 292 -12.53 0.39 2.10
CA GLY A 292 -12.97 -1.01 2.14
C GLY A 292 -11.85 -1.96 1.76
N ALA A 293 -11.17 -1.70 0.63
CA ALA A 293 -10.09 -2.54 0.16
C ALA A 293 -8.89 -2.56 1.11
N VAL A 294 -8.44 -1.38 1.56
CA VAL A 294 -7.25 -1.27 2.40
C VAL A 294 -7.53 -1.70 3.84
N PHE A 295 -8.52 -1.11 4.51
CA PHE A 295 -8.67 -1.31 5.96
C PHE A 295 -9.21 -2.70 6.32
N MET A 296 -10.14 -3.23 5.55
CA MET A 296 -10.70 -4.56 5.82
C MET A 296 -9.84 -5.69 5.26
N GLY A 297 -8.91 -5.41 4.36
CA GLY A 297 -7.95 -6.37 3.86
C GLY A 297 -7.02 -6.95 4.93
N ALA A 298 -6.88 -6.28 6.06
CA ALA A 298 -6.13 -6.80 7.21
C ALA A 298 -6.68 -8.13 7.76
N ASN A 299 -7.95 -8.45 7.50
CA ASN A 299 -8.58 -9.70 7.93
C ASN A 299 -8.11 -10.91 7.12
N THR A 300 -7.49 -10.70 5.95
CA THR A 300 -7.00 -11.77 5.05
C THR A 300 -5.69 -12.38 5.54
N TYR A 301 -4.93 -11.66 6.35
CA TYR A 301 -3.64 -12.14 6.86
C TYR A 301 -3.86 -13.09 8.03
N ILE A 302 -3.93 -14.34 7.72
CA ILE A 302 -4.05 -15.46 8.67
C ILE A 302 -2.65 -16.05 8.92
#